data_3032f0920136904b75f52c24e36a41d3
#
_entry.id   3032f0920136904b75f52c24e36a41d3
#
_cell.length_a   1.000
_cell.length_b   1.000
_cell.length_c   1.000
_cell.angle_alpha   90.00
_cell.angle_beta   90.00
_cell.angle_gamma   90.00
#
_symmetry.space_group_name_H-M   'P 1'
#
loop_
_entity.id
_entity.type
_entity.pdbx_description
1 polymer ?
#
loop_
_entity_poly.entity_id
_entity_poly.type
_entity_poly.pdbx_seq_one_letter_code
_entity_poly.pdbx_strand_id
1 'polypeptide(L)'
;MSGRSASPSRPARTGVVSVDLVLVTYRDRELHVYAEPVKKARGLTLPWGIPAKGDALDGVAVRIARRAMGSVPKWMEQVGAFADRSMHPAESNLSVCYAGVMPWTDSEFWREHHAVSALGERQRRMVTASLATIRTQLEQAPIAFSFLDRDFTLSELQQTYETVLARRLHKARFRRALQAAFLVEPTGNWRSEGRGRPAQLYRYAPRKRKRVRRGVRLDLL
;
A
#
# COMPACT_ATOMS: atom_id res chain seq x y z
N MET A 1 -26.90 48.29 -34.93
CA MET A 1 -27.22 47.09 -34.14
C MET A 1 -26.27 45.97 -34.55
N SER A 2 -25.20 45.80 -33.80
CA SER A 2 -24.15 44.80 -34.11
C SER A 2 -24.44 43.53 -33.31
N GLY A 3 -24.84 42.47 -34.01
CA GLY A 3 -24.98 41.14 -33.44
C GLY A 3 -23.62 40.49 -33.19
N ARG A 4 -23.27 40.27 -31.91
CA ARG A 4 -22.11 39.47 -31.54
C ARG A 4 -22.44 37.98 -31.79
N SER A 5 -21.80 37.42 -32.80
CA SER A 5 -21.78 36.00 -33.05
C SER A 5 -21.09 35.30 -31.87
N ALA A 6 -21.81 34.53 -31.09
CA ALA A 6 -21.22 33.65 -30.07
C ALA A 6 -20.51 32.50 -30.78
N SER A 7 -19.21 32.40 -30.59
CA SER A 7 -18.39 31.26 -31.02
C SER A 7 -18.91 29.98 -30.35
N PRO A 8 -19.04 28.86 -31.09
CA PRO A 8 -19.48 27.60 -30.49
C PRO A 8 -18.43 27.14 -29.46
N SER A 9 -18.90 26.89 -28.23
CA SER A 9 -18.07 26.34 -27.17
C SER A 9 -17.54 24.98 -27.62
N ARG A 10 -16.21 24.85 -27.59
CA ARG A 10 -15.50 23.60 -27.88
C ARG A 10 -16.08 22.51 -26.97
N PRO A 11 -16.51 21.35 -27.51
CA PRO A 11 -17.07 20.28 -26.69
C PRO A 11 -16.06 19.90 -25.60
N ALA A 12 -16.54 19.80 -24.37
CA ALA A 12 -15.71 19.38 -23.25
C ALA A 12 -15.06 18.03 -23.58
N ARG A 13 -13.71 17.98 -23.60
CA ARG A 13 -13.01 16.70 -23.80
C ARG A 13 -13.48 15.76 -22.72
N THR A 14 -14.02 14.61 -23.12
CA THR A 14 -14.37 13.53 -22.18
C THR A 14 -13.13 13.22 -21.36
N GLY A 15 -13.16 13.48 -20.04
CA GLY A 15 -11.99 13.32 -19.20
C GLY A 15 -11.58 11.85 -19.11
N VAL A 16 -10.32 11.54 -19.35
CA VAL A 16 -9.76 10.19 -19.15
C VAL A 16 -9.57 9.97 -17.66
N VAL A 17 -10.10 8.86 -17.14
CA VAL A 17 -9.90 8.43 -15.76
C VAL A 17 -8.85 7.31 -15.75
N SER A 18 -7.87 7.41 -14.85
CA SER A 18 -6.94 6.30 -14.55
C SER A 18 -7.24 5.70 -13.19
N VAL A 19 -6.87 4.43 -13.01
CA VAL A 19 -6.68 3.79 -11.72
C VAL A 19 -5.19 3.67 -11.51
N ASP A 20 -4.70 4.20 -10.40
CA ASP A 20 -3.29 4.15 -9.99
C ASP A 20 -3.17 3.30 -8.73
N LEU A 21 -2.13 2.48 -8.66
CA LEU A 21 -1.92 1.57 -7.55
C LEU A 21 -0.60 1.90 -6.84
N VAL A 22 -0.68 2.26 -5.57
CA VAL A 22 0.46 2.41 -4.66
C VAL A 22 0.66 1.08 -3.94
N LEU A 23 1.63 0.28 -4.41
CA LEU A 23 2.05 -0.93 -3.73
C LEU A 23 3.12 -0.60 -2.70
N VAL A 24 2.92 -1.08 -1.47
CA VAL A 24 3.84 -0.84 -0.35
C VAL A 24 4.29 -2.17 0.25
N THR A 25 5.58 -2.27 0.50
CA THR A 25 6.19 -3.40 1.20
C THR A 25 7.14 -2.90 2.29
N TYR A 26 7.57 -3.83 3.13
CA TYR A 26 8.54 -3.60 4.21
C TYR A 26 9.78 -4.47 4.01
N ARG A 27 10.96 -3.87 4.04
CA ARG A 27 12.24 -4.57 4.00
C ARG A 27 13.31 -3.75 4.75
N ASP A 28 14.17 -4.42 5.49
CA ASP A 28 15.34 -3.81 6.16
C ASP A 28 15.01 -2.56 7.00
N ARG A 29 13.86 -2.58 7.68
CA ARG A 29 13.31 -1.48 8.51
C ARG A 29 12.90 -0.23 7.73
N GLU A 30 12.68 -0.39 6.43
CA GLU A 30 12.24 0.67 5.54
C GLU A 30 10.95 0.28 4.80
N LEU A 31 10.14 1.27 4.48
CA LEU A 31 9.01 1.10 3.57
C LEU A 31 9.48 1.33 2.14
N HIS A 32 9.05 0.47 1.26
CA HIS A 32 9.33 0.57 -0.16
C HIS A 32 8.03 0.70 -0.94
N VAL A 33 8.08 1.52 -1.98
CA VAL A 33 6.99 1.73 -2.93
C VAL A 33 7.41 1.17 -4.28
N TYR A 34 6.53 0.46 -4.94
CA TYR A 34 6.78 -0.05 -6.28
C TYR A 34 6.60 1.06 -7.31
N ALA A 35 7.63 1.35 -8.07
CA ALA A 35 7.62 2.36 -9.12
C ALA A 35 8.49 1.94 -10.30
N GLU A 36 7.90 1.94 -11.50
CA GLU A 36 8.53 1.56 -12.76
C GLU A 36 9.14 2.78 -13.46
N PRO A 37 10.19 2.61 -14.27
CA PRO A 37 10.66 3.66 -15.17
C PRO A 37 9.57 4.06 -16.15
N VAL A 38 9.43 5.35 -16.40
CA VAL A 38 8.54 5.85 -17.46
C VAL A 38 9.08 5.44 -18.83
N LYS A 39 8.25 4.76 -19.64
CA LYS A 39 8.62 4.42 -21.00
C LYS A 39 8.83 5.70 -21.82
N LYS A 40 10.00 5.82 -22.46
CA LYS A 40 10.38 6.95 -23.36
C LYS A 40 10.55 8.33 -22.68
N ALA A 41 10.64 8.40 -21.36
CA ALA A 41 10.89 9.64 -20.62
C ALA A 41 11.78 9.38 -19.41
N ARG A 42 12.36 10.45 -18.83
CA ARG A 42 13.03 10.35 -17.53
C ARG A 42 11.99 10.37 -16.41
N GLY A 43 12.20 9.58 -15.37
CA GLY A 43 11.35 9.55 -14.19
C GLY A 43 10.75 8.16 -13.90
N LEU A 44 9.93 8.15 -12.87
CA LEU A 44 9.23 6.96 -12.39
C LEU A 44 7.72 7.13 -12.55
N THR A 45 6.99 6.02 -12.60
CA THR A 45 5.54 5.98 -12.55
C THR A 45 5.06 4.88 -11.62
N LEU A 46 3.97 5.13 -10.92
CA LEU A 46 3.22 4.06 -10.24
C LEU A 46 2.61 3.13 -11.30
N PRO A 47 2.33 1.86 -10.98
CA PRO A 47 1.49 1.01 -11.81
C PRO A 47 0.09 1.64 -11.99
N TRP A 48 -0.39 1.72 -13.22
CA TRP A 48 -1.68 2.31 -13.54
C TRP A 48 -2.40 1.58 -14.67
N GLY A 49 -3.68 1.85 -14.82
CA GLY A 49 -4.48 1.37 -15.93
C GLY A 49 -5.72 2.24 -16.17
N ILE A 50 -6.29 2.14 -17.37
CA ILE A 50 -7.52 2.82 -17.74
C ILE A 50 -8.68 1.83 -17.62
N PRO A 51 -9.75 2.14 -16.87
CA PRO A 51 -10.95 1.31 -16.82
C PRO A 51 -11.62 1.25 -18.19
N ALA A 52 -12.05 0.09 -18.63
CA ALA A 52 -12.95 -0.05 -19.75
C ALA A 52 -14.42 0.24 -19.30
N LYS A 53 -15.29 0.46 -20.27
CA LYS A 53 -16.73 0.65 -19.98
C LYS A 53 -17.29 -0.57 -19.23
N GLY A 54 -17.87 -0.32 -18.06
CA GLY A 54 -18.46 -1.37 -17.22
C GLY A 54 -17.48 -2.03 -16.24
N ASP A 55 -16.20 -1.68 -16.26
CA ASP A 55 -15.25 -2.20 -15.27
C ASP A 55 -15.54 -1.69 -13.86
N ALA A 56 -15.50 -2.58 -12.88
CA ALA A 56 -15.41 -2.20 -11.49
C ALA A 56 -13.96 -1.75 -11.19
N LEU A 57 -13.78 -0.61 -10.51
CA LEU A 57 -12.45 -0.03 -10.26
C LEU A 57 -11.56 -0.96 -9.43
N ASP A 58 -12.13 -1.69 -8.46
CA ASP A 58 -11.41 -2.71 -7.68
C ASP A 58 -10.83 -3.80 -8.58
N GLY A 59 -11.63 -4.25 -9.58
CA GLY A 59 -11.18 -5.23 -10.57
C GLY A 59 -10.04 -4.70 -11.44
N VAL A 60 -10.05 -3.40 -11.76
CA VAL A 60 -8.94 -2.75 -12.49
C VAL A 60 -7.68 -2.73 -11.62
N ALA A 61 -7.79 -2.34 -10.34
CA ALA A 61 -6.67 -2.33 -9.40
C ALA A 61 -6.05 -3.73 -9.23
N VAL A 62 -6.89 -4.78 -9.15
CA VAL A 62 -6.44 -6.18 -9.11
C VAL A 62 -5.67 -6.57 -10.39
N ARG A 63 -6.16 -6.17 -11.58
CA ARG A 63 -5.44 -6.43 -12.84
C ARG A 63 -4.10 -5.72 -12.89
N ILE A 64 -4.05 -4.47 -12.41
CA ILE A 64 -2.81 -3.70 -12.33
C ILE A 64 -1.80 -4.40 -11.41
N ALA A 65 -2.23 -4.84 -10.22
CA ALA A 65 -1.39 -5.57 -9.27
C ALA A 65 -0.82 -6.86 -9.90
N ARG A 66 -1.66 -7.67 -10.52
CA ARG A 66 -1.22 -8.90 -11.20
C ARG A 66 -0.22 -8.64 -12.32
N ARG A 67 -0.42 -7.57 -13.09
CA ARG A 67 0.51 -7.19 -14.16
C ARG A 67 1.88 -6.76 -13.61
N ALA A 68 1.88 -5.97 -12.53
CA ALA A 68 3.10 -5.44 -11.93
C ALA A 68 3.89 -6.52 -11.15
N MET A 69 3.18 -7.36 -10.39
CA MET A 69 3.78 -8.25 -9.38
C MET A 69 3.50 -9.74 -9.59
N GLY A 70 2.71 -10.12 -10.60
CA GLY A 70 2.26 -11.51 -10.76
C GLY A 70 1.24 -11.98 -9.71
N SER A 71 0.97 -11.18 -8.70
CA SER A 71 0.11 -11.51 -7.56
C SER A 71 -0.76 -10.34 -7.14
N VAL A 72 -1.71 -10.60 -6.22
CA VAL A 72 -2.59 -9.56 -5.67
C VAL A 72 -2.14 -9.26 -4.24
N PRO A 73 -2.10 -7.98 -3.83
CA PRO A 73 -1.81 -7.60 -2.45
C PRO A 73 -2.74 -8.32 -1.47
N LYS A 74 -2.22 -8.69 -0.29
CA LYS A 74 -3.01 -9.32 0.78
C LYS A 74 -4.04 -8.36 1.38
N TRP A 75 -3.77 -7.07 1.26
CA TRP A 75 -4.70 -5.98 1.62
C TRP A 75 -4.64 -4.92 0.53
N MET A 76 -5.79 -4.42 0.13
CA MET A 76 -5.93 -3.34 -0.86
C MET A 76 -7.19 -2.53 -0.55
N GLU A 77 -7.09 -1.20 -0.63
CA GLU A 77 -8.19 -0.29 -0.36
C GLU A 77 -8.10 0.96 -1.25
N GLN A 78 -9.25 1.51 -1.62
CA GLN A 78 -9.31 2.79 -2.34
C GLN A 78 -8.96 3.93 -1.37
N VAL A 79 -7.97 4.74 -1.76
CA VAL A 79 -7.48 5.88 -0.97
C VAL A 79 -8.27 7.15 -1.28
N GLY A 80 -8.56 7.38 -2.56
CA GLY A 80 -9.28 8.56 -3.00
C GLY A 80 -9.08 8.89 -4.47
N ALA A 81 -9.59 10.04 -4.88
CA ALA A 81 -9.47 10.56 -6.23
C ALA A 81 -8.55 11.79 -6.26
N PHE A 82 -7.69 11.88 -7.26
CA PHE A 82 -6.67 12.90 -7.41
C PHE A 82 -6.75 13.56 -8.79
N ALA A 83 -6.86 14.86 -8.78
CA ALA A 83 -6.83 15.67 -9.98
C ALA A 83 -5.93 16.90 -9.74
N ASP A 84 -5.15 17.25 -10.75
CA ASP A 84 -4.34 18.46 -10.79
C ASP A 84 -3.90 18.73 -12.23
N ARG A 85 -3.06 19.76 -12.41
CA ARG A 85 -2.52 20.11 -13.71
C ARG A 85 -1.29 19.32 -14.11
N SER A 86 -0.82 18.38 -13.27
CA SER A 86 0.36 17.59 -13.59
C SER A 86 0.07 16.59 -14.71
N MET A 87 1.08 16.37 -15.55
CA MET A 87 1.01 15.35 -16.59
C MET A 87 1.00 13.96 -15.96
N HIS A 88 0.00 13.15 -16.30
CA HIS A 88 -0.06 11.74 -15.94
C HIS A 88 0.36 10.89 -17.15
N PRO A 89 1.09 9.77 -16.99
CA PRO A 89 1.49 8.91 -18.13
C PRO A 89 0.33 8.41 -18.99
N ALA A 90 -0.88 8.32 -18.43
CA ALA A 90 -2.10 7.97 -19.14
C ALA A 90 -2.83 9.19 -19.75
N GLU A 91 -2.26 10.40 -19.66
CA GLU A 91 -2.94 11.67 -20.02
C GLU A 91 -4.30 11.84 -19.31
N SER A 92 -4.45 11.22 -18.13
CA SER A 92 -5.70 11.23 -17.37
C SER A 92 -5.89 12.58 -16.65
N ASN A 93 -7.16 13.05 -16.64
CA ASN A 93 -7.55 14.25 -15.90
C ASN A 93 -7.82 13.94 -14.43
N LEU A 94 -8.26 12.71 -14.16
CA LEU A 94 -8.59 12.21 -12.84
C LEU A 94 -7.96 10.83 -12.63
N SER A 95 -7.38 10.61 -11.47
CA SER A 95 -6.83 9.32 -11.05
C SER A 95 -7.54 8.84 -9.80
N VAL A 96 -8.04 7.60 -9.82
CA VAL A 96 -8.51 6.92 -8.62
C VAL A 96 -7.37 6.07 -8.07
N CYS A 97 -6.93 6.40 -6.85
CA CYS A 97 -5.79 5.76 -6.22
C CYS A 97 -6.23 4.61 -5.29
N TYR A 98 -5.56 3.48 -5.43
CA TYR A 98 -5.61 2.35 -4.51
C TYR A 98 -4.27 2.18 -3.81
N ALA A 99 -4.31 1.85 -2.52
CA ALA A 99 -3.15 1.39 -1.77
C ALA A 99 -3.21 -0.13 -1.62
N GLY A 100 -2.09 -0.81 -1.83
CA GLY A 100 -1.97 -2.24 -1.61
C GLY A 100 -0.74 -2.57 -0.76
N VAL A 101 -0.88 -3.53 0.15
CA VAL A 101 0.20 -4.01 1.03
C VAL A 101 0.48 -5.48 0.72
N MET A 102 1.76 -5.80 0.56
CA MET A 102 2.21 -7.15 0.25
C MET A 102 3.57 -7.44 0.89
N PRO A 103 3.92 -8.73 1.09
CA PRO A 103 5.27 -9.10 1.50
C PRO A 103 6.32 -8.65 0.48
N TRP A 104 7.56 -8.55 0.94
CA TRP A 104 8.69 -8.32 0.03
C TRP A 104 8.75 -9.39 -1.07
N THR A 105 9.02 -8.94 -2.27
CA THR A 105 9.32 -9.78 -3.41
C THR A 105 10.58 -9.28 -4.08
N ASP A 106 11.32 -10.16 -4.71
CA ASP A 106 12.52 -9.76 -5.44
C ASP A 106 12.14 -9.07 -6.74
N SER A 107 12.27 -7.73 -6.75
CA SER A 107 11.99 -6.87 -7.90
C SER A 107 12.88 -5.64 -7.87
N GLU A 108 13.46 -5.30 -9.02
CA GLU A 108 14.27 -4.09 -9.18
C GLU A 108 13.46 -2.78 -9.13
N PHE A 109 12.13 -2.84 -9.11
CA PHE A 109 11.25 -1.68 -9.12
C PHE A 109 10.83 -1.20 -7.73
N TRP A 110 11.24 -1.87 -6.66
CA TRP A 110 11.07 -1.36 -5.32
C TRP A 110 11.97 -0.15 -5.07
N ARG A 111 11.40 0.91 -4.55
CA ARG A 111 12.09 2.16 -4.18
C ARG A 111 11.79 2.46 -2.72
N GLU A 112 12.79 2.89 -1.98
CA GLU A 112 12.56 3.45 -0.65
C GLU A 112 11.51 4.57 -0.73
N HIS A 113 10.57 4.60 0.21
CA HIS A 113 9.43 5.51 0.12
C HIS A 113 9.80 6.99 0.06
N HIS A 114 10.99 7.36 0.53
CA HIS A 114 11.53 8.71 0.43
C HIS A 114 12.26 8.98 -0.91
N ALA A 115 12.63 7.94 -1.64
CA ALA A 115 13.32 8.05 -2.94
C ALA A 115 12.35 8.20 -4.15
N VAL A 116 11.06 8.40 -3.91
CA VAL A 116 10.04 8.53 -4.96
C VAL A 116 9.92 9.94 -5.55
N SER A 117 10.93 10.80 -5.34
CA SER A 117 10.97 12.16 -5.88
C SER A 117 10.88 12.24 -7.42
N ALA A 118 11.30 11.16 -8.10
CA ALA A 118 11.21 11.04 -9.56
C ALA A 118 9.79 10.74 -10.08
N LEU A 119 8.81 10.51 -9.21
CA LEU A 119 7.38 10.44 -9.57
C LEU A 119 6.83 11.83 -9.87
N GLY A 120 5.86 11.92 -10.77
CA GLY A 120 5.06 13.12 -10.98
C GLY A 120 4.36 13.59 -9.70
N GLU A 121 4.06 14.90 -9.59
CA GLU A 121 3.50 15.49 -8.37
C GLU A 121 2.20 14.80 -7.89
N ARG A 122 1.26 14.55 -8.80
CA ARG A 122 0.03 13.82 -8.50
C ARG A 122 0.32 12.47 -7.86
N GLN A 123 1.25 11.70 -8.41
CA GLN A 123 1.60 10.37 -7.90
C GLN A 123 2.33 10.43 -6.56
N ARG A 124 3.17 11.45 -6.32
CA ARG A 124 3.75 11.68 -4.98
C ARG A 124 2.68 11.94 -3.91
N ARG A 125 1.65 12.74 -4.25
CA ARG A 125 0.50 12.97 -3.35
C ARG A 125 -0.28 11.68 -3.09
N MET A 126 -0.45 10.81 -4.08
CA MET A 126 -1.04 9.49 -3.91
C MET A 126 -0.23 8.61 -2.95
N VAL A 127 1.11 8.59 -3.08
CA VAL A 127 1.98 7.85 -2.14
C VAL A 127 1.81 8.37 -0.72
N THR A 128 1.84 9.68 -0.52
CA THR A 128 1.66 10.30 0.81
C THR A 128 0.31 9.92 1.42
N ALA A 129 -0.78 10.04 0.66
CA ALA A 129 -2.12 9.68 1.11
C ALA A 129 -2.26 8.17 1.39
N SER A 130 -1.66 7.32 0.55
CA SER A 130 -1.67 5.86 0.74
C SER A 130 -0.95 5.46 2.03
N LEU A 131 0.21 6.04 2.32
CA LEU A 131 0.92 5.79 3.58
C LEU A 131 0.13 6.26 4.80
N ALA A 132 -0.58 7.40 4.71
CA ALA A 132 -1.48 7.86 5.76
C ALA A 132 -2.65 6.89 5.99
N THR A 133 -3.29 6.43 4.92
CA THR A 133 -4.36 5.42 4.98
C THR A 133 -3.86 4.12 5.61
N ILE A 134 -2.70 3.60 5.19
CA ILE A 134 -2.09 2.39 5.75
C ILE A 134 -1.84 2.56 7.26
N ARG A 135 -1.33 3.71 7.71
CA ARG A 135 -1.11 4.01 9.14
C ARG A 135 -2.42 3.97 9.94
N THR A 136 -3.45 4.62 9.44
CA THR A 136 -4.79 4.61 10.08
C THR A 136 -5.36 3.20 10.14
N GLN A 137 -5.29 2.45 9.06
CA GLN A 137 -5.80 1.07 9.00
C GLN A 137 -5.00 0.11 9.89
N LEU A 138 -3.70 0.35 10.09
CA LEU A 138 -2.87 -0.46 10.97
C LEU A 138 -3.36 -0.45 12.43
N GLU A 139 -3.99 0.65 12.86
CA GLU A 139 -4.57 0.78 14.20
C GLU A 139 -5.94 0.10 14.33
N GLN A 140 -6.65 -0.09 13.23
CA GLN A 140 -8.02 -0.61 13.21
C GLN A 140 -8.12 -2.06 12.74
N ALA A 141 -7.21 -2.49 11.88
CA ALA A 141 -7.21 -3.80 11.24
C ALA A 141 -5.84 -4.47 11.31
N PRO A 142 -5.76 -5.81 11.23
CA PRO A 142 -4.50 -6.55 11.32
C PRO A 142 -3.68 -6.51 10.02
N ILE A 143 -3.60 -5.35 9.36
CA ILE A 143 -2.92 -5.23 8.06
C ILE A 143 -1.40 -5.38 8.13
N ALA A 144 -0.79 -5.24 9.32
CA ALA A 144 0.65 -5.48 9.50
C ALA A 144 1.09 -6.87 9.01
N PHE A 145 0.22 -7.88 9.16
CA PHE A 145 0.49 -9.22 8.67
C PHE A 145 0.54 -9.33 7.14
N SER A 146 0.02 -8.32 6.43
CA SER A 146 0.08 -8.26 4.97
C SER A 146 1.46 -7.89 4.45
N PHE A 147 2.31 -7.28 5.28
CA PHE A 147 3.71 -6.99 4.97
C PHE A 147 4.64 -8.19 5.14
N LEU A 148 4.20 -9.21 5.88
CA LEU A 148 5.04 -10.31 6.31
C LEU A 148 4.78 -11.59 5.48
N ASP A 149 5.79 -12.45 5.45
CA ASP A 149 5.64 -13.80 4.97
C ASP A 149 4.63 -14.57 5.83
N ARG A 150 4.34 -15.81 5.41
CA ARG A 150 3.40 -16.67 6.13
C ARG A 150 3.86 -16.94 7.57
N ASP A 151 5.15 -17.24 7.75
CA ASP A 151 5.78 -17.54 9.02
C ASP A 151 6.80 -16.43 9.33
N PHE A 152 6.65 -15.77 10.46
CA PHE A 152 7.41 -14.59 10.87
C PHE A 152 7.77 -14.65 12.35
N THR A 153 8.75 -13.86 12.78
CA THR A 153 9.08 -13.66 14.19
C THR A 153 8.26 -12.51 14.79
N LEU A 154 8.02 -12.53 16.10
CA LEU A 154 7.38 -11.39 16.78
C LEU A 154 8.24 -10.12 16.71
N SER A 155 9.53 -10.24 16.50
CA SER A 155 10.43 -9.10 16.31
C SER A 155 10.22 -8.44 14.94
N GLU A 156 10.09 -9.22 13.87
CA GLU A 156 9.75 -8.71 12.54
C GLU A 156 8.40 -8.01 12.56
N LEU A 157 7.40 -8.61 13.19
CA LEU A 157 6.08 -8.00 13.32
C LEU A 157 6.14 -6.66 14.09
N GLN A 158 6.87 -6.61 15.22
CA GLN A 158 7.06 -5.37 15.96
C GLN A 158 7.76 -4.30 15.14
N GLN A 159 8.83 -4.65 14.43
CA GLN A 159 9.58 -3.74 13.57
C GLN A 159 8.69 -3.19 12.43
N THR A 160 7.84 -4.04 11.84
CA THR A 160 6.86 -3.62 10.83
C THR A 160 5.93 -2.54 11.40
N TYR A 161 5.34 -2.76 12.58
CA TYR A 161 4.51 -1.76 13.26
C TYR A 161 5.30 -0.47 13.53
N GLU A 162 6.51 -0.56 14.07
CA GLU A 162 7.34 0.59 14.39
C GLU A 162 7.69 1.42 13.14
N THR A 163 8.03 0.75 12.04
CA THR A 163 8.38 1.42 10.78
C THR A 163 7.17 2.10 10.14
N VAL A 164 6.04 1.40 10.04
CA VAL A 164 4.81 1.98 9.44
C VAL A 164 4.31 3.17 10.25
N LEU A 165 4.32 3.07 11.59
CA LEU A 165 3.85 4.13 12.49
C LEU A 165 4.89 5.23 12.74
N ALA A 166 6.14 5.03 12.28
CA ALA A 166 7.27 5.91 12.55
C ALA A 166 7.47 6.20 14.06
N ARG A 167 7.21 5.20 14.92
CA ARG A 167 7.39 5.30 16.38
C ARG A 167 7.86 3.99 17.00
N ARG A 168 8.60 4.06 18.10
CA ARG A 168 9.02 2.89 18.86
C ARG A 168 7.89 2.34 19.71
N LEU A 169 7.84 1.00 19.84
CA LEU A 169 6.88 0.28 20.66
C LEU A 169 7.60 -0.44 21.81
N HIS A 170 7.00 -0.39 23.00
CA HIS A 170 7.57 -1.10 24.15
C HIS A 170 7.35 -2.62 23.99
N LYS A 171 8.42 -3.37 23.85
CA LYS A 171 8.44 -4.82 23.52
C LYS A 171 7.48 -5.67 24.37
N ALA A 172 7.49 -5.48 25.71
CA ALA A 172 6.65 -6.28 26.59
C ALA A 172 5.14 -5.93 26.48
N ARG A 173 4.82 -4.64 26.28
CA ARG A 173 3.43 -4.20 26.07
C ARG A 173 2.90 -4.69 24.73
N PHE A 174 3.70 -4.57 23.66
CA PHE A 174 3.35 -5.09 22.33
C PHE A 174 3.05 -6.58 22.34
N ARG A 175 3.92 -7.39 22.96
CA ARG A 175 3.70 -8.84 23.08
C ARG A 175 2.43 -9.18 23.86
N ARG A 176 2.15 -8.48 24.97
CA ARG A 176 0.91 -8.67 25.73
C ARG A 176 -0.33 -8.31 24.90
N ALA A 177 -0.29 -7.21 24.15
CA ALA A 177 -1.38 -6.80 23.28
C ALA A 177 -1.65 -7.82 22.17
N LEU A 178 -0.61 -8.40 21.56
CA LEU A 178 -0.75 -9.47 20.56
C LEU A 178 -1.38 -10.72 21.14
N GLN A 179 -0.97 -11.14 22.34
CA GLN A 179 -1.54 -12.30 23.02
C GLN A 179 -3.02 -12.07 23.36
N ALA A 180 -3.36 -10.88 23.86
CA ALA A 180 -4.75 -10.52 24.18
C ALA A 180 -5.64 -10.43 22.92
N ALA A 181 -5.07 -10.06 21.78
CA ALA A 181 -5.79 -9.99 20.51
C ALA A 181 -6.02 -11.37 19.85
N PHE A 182 -5.31 -12.42 20.27
CA PHE A 182 -5.39 -13.79 19.69
C PHE A 182 -5.19 -13.80 18.17
N LEU A 183 -4.25 -13.01 17.68
CA LEU A 183 -3.98 -12.86 16.24
C LEU A 183 -2.87 -13.77 15.73
N VAL A 184 -2.03 -14.30 16.61
CA VAL A 184 -0.87 -15.10 16.24
C VAL A 184 -0.85 -16.44 17.00
N GLU A 185 -0.34 -17.46 16.34
CA GLU A 185 -0.05 -18.77 16.94
C GLU A 185 1.38 -19.22 16.60
N PRO A 186 2.10 -19.92 17.51
CA PRO A 186 3.41 -20.48 17.21
C PRO A 186 3.30 -21.61 16.17
N THR A 187 4.29 -21.70 15.28
CA THR A 187 4.34 -22.76 14.25
C THR A 187 5.06 -24.02 14.71
N GLY A 188 5.75 -23.97 15.84
CA GLY A 188 6.68 -25.02 16.26
C GLY A 188 8.07 -24.90 15.60
N ASN A 189 8.25 -24.09 14.59
CA ASN A 189 9.51 -23.87 13.89
C ASN A 189 10.30 -22.68 14.47
N TRP A 190 11.62 -22.70 14.24
CA TRP A 190 12.55 -21.69 14.70
C TRP A 190 13.42 -21.23 13.54
N ARG A 191 13.80 -19.94 13.53
CA ARG A 191 14.74 -19.36 12.56
C ARG A 191 15.97 -18.86 13.29
N SER A 192 17.16 -19.27 12.82
CA SER A 192 18.43 -18.72 13.31
C SER A 192 18.86 -17.57 12.42
N GLU A 193 19.06 -16.39 13.01
CA GLU A 193 19.57 -15.20 12.33
C GLU A 193 20.94 -14.85 12.92
N GLY A 194 21.99 -15.53 12.44
CA GLY A 194 23.37 -15.29 12.90
C GLY A 194 23.69 -15.89 14.30
N ARG A 195 24.49 -15.17 15.12
CA ARG A 195 25.04 -15.65 16.41
C ARG A 195 24.04 -15.64 17.58
N GLY A 196 22.77 -15.32 17.38
CA GLY A 196 21.77 -15.22 18.44
C GLY A 196 21.06 -16.54 18.75
N ARG A 197 20.28 -16.57 19.86
CA ARG A 197 19.36 -17.66 20.12
C ARG A 197 18.31 -17.73 19.00
N PRO A 198 18.00 -18.93 18.44
CA PRO A 198 16.97 -19.08 17.42
C PRO A 198 15.65 -18.43 17.85
N ALA A 199 15.01 -17.72 16.94
CA ALA A 199 13.74 -17.05 17.15
C ALA A 199 12.58 -17.97 16.76
N GLN A 200 11.55 -18.09 17.62
CA GLN A 200 10.36 -18.85 17.32
C GLN A 200 9.56 -18.17 16.21
N LEU A 201 9.08 -18.98 15.27
CA LEU A 201 8.20 -18.52 14.19
C LEU A 201 6.73 -18.61 14.60
N TYR A 202 5.98 -17.63 14.14
CA TYR A 202 4.55 -17.47 14.35
C TYR A 202 3.86 -17.31 12.99
N ARG A 203 2.58 -17.58 12.94
CA ARG A 203 1.72 -17.26 11.81
C ARG A 203 0.50 -16.45 12.24
N TYR A 204 -0.06 -15.71 11.31
CA TYR A 204 -1.33 -15.05 11.51
C TYR A 204 -2.45 -16.10 11.53
N ALA A 205 -3.11 -16.23 12.66
CA ALA A 205 -4.18 -17.20 12.89
C ALA A 205 -5.26 -16.58 13.78
N PRO A 206 -6.10 -15.70 13.22
CA PRO A 206 -7.15 -15.05 13.99
C PRO A 206 -8.18 -16.11 14.45
N ARG A 207 -8.31 -16.28 15.77
CA ARG A 207 -9.35 -17.16 16.29
C ARG A 207 -10.72 -16.63 15.91
N LYS A 208 -11.60 -17.51 15.40
CA LYS A 208 -12.99 -17.19 15.09
C LYS A 208 -13.76 -16.90 16.40
N ARG A 209 -13.68 -15.68 16.91
CA ARG A 209 -14.62 -15.18 17.90
C ARG A 209 -15.74 -14.41 17.19
N LYS A 210 -16.98 -14.57 17.63
CA LYS A 210 -18.21 -13.94 17.10
C LYS A 210 -18.24 -12.40 17.12
N ARG A 211 -17.14 -11.70 17.41
CA ARG A 211 -17.05 -10.23 17.50
C ARG A 211 -15.92 -9.69 16.64
N VAL A 212 -16.24 -8.62 15.96
CA VAL A 212 -15.43 -7.72 15.14
C VAL A 212 -13.91 -7.92 15.29
N ARG A 213 -13.26 -8.26 14.19
CA ARG A 213 -11.79 -8.32 14.07
C ARG A 213 -11.23 -6.91 14.26
N ARG A 214 -10.84 -6.58 15.48
CA ARG A 214 -10.10 -5.34 15.78
C ARG A 214 -8.62 -5.59 15.56
N GLY A 215 -7.91 -4.58 15.04
CA GLY A 215 -6.45 -4.56 15.02
C GLY A 215 -5.84 -4.64 16.43
N VAL A 216 -4.54 -4.61 16.53
CA VAL A 216 -3.85 -4.48 17.82
C VAL A 216 -4.12 -3.09 18.37
N ARG A 217 -4.69 -2.99 19.57
CA ARG A 217 -4.90 -1.70 20.23
C ARG A 217 -3.55 -1.08 20.60
N LEU A 218 -3.17 -0.07 19.87
CA LEU A 218 -1.90 0.64 20.04
C LEU A 218 -1.99 1.85 20.96
N ASP A 219 -3.20 2.27 21.31
CA ASP A 219 -3.48 3.28 22.34
C ASP A 219 -3.01 2.89 23.75
N LEU A 220 -2.77 1.59 23.96
CA LEU A 220 -2.24 1.03 25.21
C LEU A 220 -0.73 0.77 25.15
N LEU A 221 -0.06 1.09 24.06
CA LEU A 221 1.36 0.89 23.80
C LEU A 221 2.11 2.22 23.86
#